data_363620b4ce319569afbab094a8b02cea
#
_entry.id   363620b4ce319569afbab094a8b02cea
#
_cell.length_a   1.000
_cell.length_b   1.000
_cell.length_c   1.000
_cell.angle_alpha   90.00
_cell.angle_beta   90.00
_cell.angle_gamma   90.00
#
_symmetry.space_group_name_H-M   'P 1'
#
loop_
_entity.id
_entity.type
_entity.pdbx_description
1 polymer ?
#
loop_
_entity_poly.entity_id
_entity_poly.type
_entity_poly.pdbx_seq_one_letter_code
_entity_poly.pdbx_strand_id
1 'polypeptide(L)'
;MTHYFLLFVATVLVNNFVLVKFLGLCPFMGVSGKVETAAGMAMATTFVLTLASLCSFLVDHYILLPLGLLYLRTMAFILVIAVVVQFTEMFVKKTSPTLYRLLGIYLPLITTNCAVLGVALINVNANHDFITSVLYGFSAAVGFSLVLILFSAIRERLALADTPAPFKGASVAMITAGMMSLAFLGFTGLIKL
;
A
#
# COMPACT_ATOMS: atom_id res chain seq x y z
N MET A 1 -21.63 12.63 4.04
CA MET A 1 -20.35 13.25 4.41
C MET A 1 -19.70 12.49 5.57
N THR A 2 -20.41 12.32 6.70
CA THR A 2 -19.92 11.59 7.88
C THR A 2 -19.50 10.14 7.59
N HIS A 3 -20.23 9.43 6.73
CA HIS A 3 -19.92 8.04 6.36
C HIS A 3 -18.56 7.92 5.64
N TYR A 4 -18.26 8.81 4.70
CA TYR A 4 -16.97 8.79 3.97
C TYR A 4 -15.80 9.19 4.86
N PHE A 5 -16.00 10.13 5.78
CA PHE A 5 -14.98 10.51 6.75
C PHE A 5 -14.70 9.36 7.73
N LEU A 6 -15.73 8.69 8.21
CA LEU A 6 -15.59 7.54 9.09
C LEU A 6 -14.87 6.39 8.38
N LEU A 7 -15.21 6.12 7.11
CA LEU A 7 -14.54 5.13 6.28
C LEU A 7 -13.05 5.46 6.10
N PHE A 8 -12.73 6.73 5.85
CA PHE A 8 -11.34 7.18 5.73
C PHE A 8 -10.55 6.91 7.01
N VAL A 9 -11.05 7.36 8.16
CA VAL A 9 -10.38 7.18 9.46
C VAL A 9 -10.28 5.70 9.82
N ALA A 10 -11.34 4.93 9.60
CA ALA A 10 -11.36 3.50 9.86
C ALA A 10 -10.32 2.74 9.00
N THR A 11 -10.18 3.10 7.73
CA THR A 11 -9.23 2.44 6.82
C THR A 11 -7.78 2.82 7.13
N VAL A 12 -7.53 4.06 7.52
CA VAL A 12 -6.17 4.54 7.82
C VAL A 12 -5.65 3.99 9.15
N LEU A 13 -6.47 4.02 10.20
CA LEU A 13 -6.04 3.70 11.56
C LEU A 13 -6.44 2.30 12.02
N VAL A 14 -7.70 1.90 11.82
CA VAL A 14 -8.24 0.67 12.40
C VAL A 14 -8.00 -0.54 11.49
N ASN A 15 -8.43 -0.43 10.25
CA ASN A 15 -8.30 -1.48 9.24
C ASN A 15 -7.11 -1.22 8.31
N ASN A 16 -5.97 -0.85 8.87
CA ASN A 16 -4.76 -0.67 8.06
C ASN A 16 -4.34 -2.02 7.48
N PHE A 17 -4.49 -2.16 6.16
CA PHE A 17 -4.27 -3.44 5.47
C PHE A 17 -2.83 -3.95 5.59
N VAL A 18 -1.85 -3.07 5.84
CA VAL A 18 -0.44 -3.45 6.05
C VAL A 18 -0.29 -4.22 7.35
N LEU A 19 -0.86 -3.70 8.43
CA LEU A 19 -0.69 -4.25 9.77
C LEU A 19 -1.69 -5.36 10.11
N VAL A 20 -2.91 -5.29 9.55
CA VAL A 20 -3.97 -6.28 9.81
C VAL A 20 -3.90 -7.46 8.84
N LYS A 21 -3.61 -7.21 7.57
CA LYS A 21 -3.58 -8.25 6.52
C LYS A 21 -2.16 -8.60 6.06
N PHE A 22 -1.15 -7.93 6.58
CA PHE A 22 0.27 -8.10 6.21
C PHE A 22 0.54 -7.96 4.71
N LEU A 23 -0.26 -7.14 4.01
CA LEU A 23 -0.08 -6.87 2.59
C LEU A 23 0.89 -5.71 2.38
N GLY A 24 1.78 -5.84 1.40
CA GLY A 24 2.76 -4.80 1.08
C GLY A 24 4.02 -4.83 1.95
N LEU A 25 4.34 -5.97 2.56
CA LEU A 25 5.57 -6.13 3.35
C LEU A 25 6.85 -6.04 2.51
N CYS A 26 6.79 -6.38 1.21
CA CYS A 26 7.96 -6.32 0.34
C CYS A 26 8.57 -4.92 0.25
N PRO A 27 7.81 -3.86 -0.15
CA PRO A 27 8.33 -2.50 -0.10
C PRO A 27 8.54 -2.00 1.33
N PHE A 28 7.71 -2.45 2.27
CA PHE A 28 7.81 -2.08 3.68
C PHE A 28 9.17 -2.46 4.29
N MET A 29 9.65 -3.66 4.03
CA MET A 29 10.96 -4.12 4.52
C MET A 29 12.12 -3.58 3.68
N GLY A 30 11.92 -3.46 2.35
CA GLY A 30 12.98 -3.09 1.42
C GLY A 30 13.37 -1.62 1.47
N VAL A 31 12.39 -0.72 1.61
CA VAL A 31 12.59 0.74 1.45
C VAL A 31 12.70 1.48 2.78
N SER A 32 12.37 0.84 3.88
CA SER A 32 12.33 1.48 5.21
C SER A 32 13.69 1.77 5.86
N GLY A 33 14.80 1.60 5.14
CA GLY A 33 16.14 1.87 5.67
C GLY A 33 16.46 3.35 5.89
N LYS A 34 15.82 4.25 5.12
CA LYS A 34 15.98 5.71 5.22
C LYS A 34 14.63 6.39 5.06
N VAL A 35 14.36 7.39 5.90
CA VAL A 35 13.08 8.14 5.88
C VAL A 35 12.85 8.85 4.55
N GLU A 36 13.90 9.37 3.90
CA GLU A 36 13.79 10.04 2.60
C GLU A 36 13.30 9.09 1.49
N THR A 37 13.85 7.88 1.41
CA THR A 37 13.43 6.88 0.44
C THR A 37 12.03 6.36 0.74
N ALA A 38 11.68 6.21 2.02
CA ALA A 38 10.35 5.83 2.47
C ALA A 38 9.30 6.88 2.10
N ALA A 39 9.60 8.17 2.26
CA ALA A 39 8.70 9.26 1.87
C ALA A 39 8.48 9.31 0.35
N GLY A 40 9.54 9.15 -0.44
CA GLY A 40 9.43 9.07 -1.90
C GLY A 40 8.57 7.88 -2.36
N MET A 41 8.78 6.73 -1.73
CA MET A 41 7.99 5.51 -1.99
C MET A 41 6.52 5.69 -1.56
N ALA A 42 6.27 6.36 -0.44
CA ALA A 42 4.93 6.65 0.05
C ALA A 42 4.12 7.50 -0.95
N MET A 43 4.71 8.53 -1.52
CA MET A 43 4.08 9.35 -2.55
C MET A 43 3.79 8.56 -3.83
N ALA A 44 4.77 7.79 -4.30
CA ALA A 44 4.60 6.97 -5.50
C ALA A 44 3.52 5.90 -5.33
N THR A 45 3.52 5.19 -4.21
CA THR A 45 2.49 4.16 -3.92
C THR A 45 1.11 4.77 -3.72
N THR A 46 0.99 5.97 -3.17
CA THR A 46 -0.29 6.68 -3.04
C THR A 46 -0.89 6.96 -4.42
N PHE A 47 -0.08 7.46 -5.33
CA PHE A 47 -0.52 7.72 -6.69
C PHE A 47 -0.93 6.43 -7.42
N VAL A 48 -0.08 5.40 -7.35
CA VAL A 48 -0.35 4.10 -8.00
C VAL A 48 -1.59 3.42 -7.43
N LEU A 49 -1.76 3.37 -6.10
CA LEU A 49 -2.92 2.75 -5.46
C LEU A 49 -4.24 3.41 -5.87
N THR A 50 -4.25 4.75 -5.92
CA THR A 50 -5.45 5.50 -6.31
C THR A 50 -5.80 5.25 -7.78
N LEU A 51 -4.80 5.32 -8.67
CA LEU A 51 -4.98 5.02 -10.10
C LEU A 51 -5.38 3.56 -10.36
N ALA A 52 -4.72 2.63 -9.70
CA ALA A 52 -5.02 1.20 -9.83
C ALA A 52 -6.42 0.86 -9.33
N SER A 53 -6.87 1.47 -8.22
CA SER A 53 -8.24 1.30 -7.72
C SER A 53 -9.29 1.83 -8.71
N LEU A 54 -9.02 2.96 -9.34
CA LEU A 54 -9.89 3.53 -10.38
C LEU A 54 -9.94 2.63 -11.62
N CYS A 55 -8.77 2.25 -12.14
CA CYS A 55 -8.69 1.43 -13.35
C CYS A 55 -9.25 0.01 -13.14
N SER A 56 -8.99 -0.62 -11.99
CA SER A 56 -9.52 -1.94 -11.69
C SER A 56 -11.04 -1.95 -11.58
N PHE A 57 -11.64 -0.91 -11.00
CA PHE A 57 -13.09 -0.75 -10.97
C PHE A 57 -13.69 -0.63 -12.39
N LEU A 58 -13.09 0.21 -13.23
CA LEU A 58 -13.56 0.37 -14.62
C LEU A 58 -13.49 -0.95 -15.40
N VAL A 59 -12.38 -1.67 -15.27
CA VAL A 59 -12.20 -2.95 -15.97
C VAL A 59 -13.15 -4.02 -15.44
N ASP A 60 -13.37 -4.08 -14.12
CA ASP A 60 -14.34 -5.03 -13.56
C ASP A 60 -15.75 -4.74 -14.04
N HIS A 61 -16.19 -3.49 -13.97
CA HIS A 61 -17.57 -3.10 -14.29
C HIS A 61 -17.88 -3.14 -15.81
N TYR A 62 -16.95 -2.70 -16.66
CA TYR A 62 -17.20 -2.59 -18.10
C TYR A 62 -16.75 -3.80 -18.92
N ILE A 63 -15.81 -4.60 -18.42
CA ILE A 63 -15.23 -5.72 -19.17
C ILE A 63 -15.58 -7.06 -18.52
N LEU A 64 -15.32 -7.25 -17.24
CA LEU A 64 -15.48 -8.55 -16.60
C LEU A 64 -16.95 -8.92 -16.36
N LEU A 65 -17.75 -7.98 -15.89
CA LEU A 65 -19.18 -8.23 -15.61
C LEU A 65 -19.97 -8.61 -16.87
N PRO A 66 -19.90 -7.85 -18.01
CA PRO A 66 -20.67 -8.21 -19.19
C PRO A 66 -20.18 -9.46 -19.91
N LEU A 67 -18.88 -9.79 -19.79
CA LEU A 67 -18.30 -11.00 -20.41
C LEU A 67 -18.45 -12.26 -19.54
N GLY A 68 -18.87 -12.14 -18.29
CA GLY A 68 -19.01 -13.27 -17.36
C GLY A 68 -17.71 -13.97 -16.98
N LEU A 69 -16.55 -13.32 -17.20
CA LEU A 69 -15.21 -13.86 -16.99
C LEU A 69 -14.71 -13.66 -15.55
N LEU A 70 -15.57 -13.91 -14.57
CA LEU A 70 -15.23 -13.78 -13.14
C LEU A 70 -14.04 -14.65 -12.71
N TYR A 71 -13.82 -15.77 -13.39
CA TYR A 71 -12.68 -16.65 -13.15
C TYR A 71 -11.32 -16.01 -13.46
N LEU A 72 -11.27 -15.14 -14.46
CA LEU A 72 -10.05 -14.45 -14.92
C LEU A 72 -9.83 -13.10 -14.23
N ARG A 73 -10.65 -12.73 -13.24
CA ARG A 73 -10.60 -11.44 -12.55
C ARG A 73 -9.22 -11.09 -12.02
N THR A 74 -8.58 -12.02 -11.30
CA THR A 74 -7.25 -11.79 -10.71
C THR A 74 -6.19 -11.56 -11.77
N MET A 75 -6.22 -12.33 -12.86
CA MET A 75 -5.28 -12.16 -13.98
C MET A 75 -5.47 -10.81 -14.69
N ALA A 76 -6.72 -10.41 -14.91
CA ALA A 76 -7.04 -9.11 -15.49
C ALA A 76 -6.54 -7.96 -14.60
N PHE A 77 -6.72 -8.04 -13.30
CA PHE A 77 -6.24 -7.02 -12.37
C PHE A 77 -4.72 -6.92 -12.34
N ILE A 78 -4.00 -8.03 -12.36
CA ILE A 78 -2.53 -8.03 -12.42
C ILE A 78 -2.06 -7.32 -13.69
N LEU A 79 -2.69 -7.61 -14.84
CA LEU A 79 -2.35 -6.97 -16.11
C LEU A 79 -2.61 -5.47 -16.08
N VAL A 80 -3.78 -5.05 -15.58
CA VAL A 80 -4.14 -3.63 -15.45
C VAL A 80 -3.17 -2.90 -14.53
N ILE A 81 -2.85 -3.48 -13.37
CA ILE A 81 -1.90 -2.90 -12.43
C ILE A 81 -0.53 -2.76 -13.06
N ALA A 82 -0.05 -3.77 -13.81
CA ALA A 82 1.22 -3.70 -14.51
C ALA A 82 1.27 -2.53 -15.51
N VAL A 83 0.22 -2.33 -16.30
CA VAL A 83 0.12 -1.22 -17.24
C VAL A 83 0.11 0.14 -16.52
N VAL A 84 -0.67 0.28 -15.47
CA VAL A 84 -0.76 1.51 -14.66
C VAL A 84 0.58 1.87 -14.03
N VAL A 85 1.28 0.88 -13.49
CA VAL A 85 2.60 1.11 -12.88
C VAL A 85 3.64 1.46 -13.93
N GLN A 86 3.65 0.80 -15.09
CA GLN A 86 4.54 1.14 -16.19
C GLN A 86 4.32 2.58 -16.69
N PHE A 87 3.06 2.99 -16.79
CA PHE A 87 2.71 4.37 -17.10
C PHE A 87 3.24 5.35 -16.05
N THR A 88 3.04 5.04 -14.77
CA THR A 88 3.52 5.85 -13.65
C THR A 88 5.04 5.97 -13.63
N GLU A 89 5.74 4.87 -13.93
CA GLU A 89 7.21 4.86 -14.03
C GLU A 89 7.70 5.83 -15.11
N MET A 90 7.11 5.78 -16.31
CA MET A 90 7.45 6.71 -17.38
C MET A 90 7.16 8.17 -17.00
N PHE A 91 6.03 8.40 -16.30
CA PHE A 91 5.64 9.72 -15.83
C PHE A 91 6.64 10.28 -14.79
N VAL A 92 6.99 9.49 -13.77
CA VAL A 92 7.95 9.86 -12.72
C VAL A 92 9.32 10.13 -13.30
N LYS A 93 9.79 9.29 -14.25
CA LYS A 93 11.07 9.47 -14.94
C LYS A 93 11.16 10.82 -15.67
N LYS A 94 10.05 11.28 -16.26
CA LYS A 94 9.99 12.55 -17.00
C LYS A 94 9.83 13.75 -16.09
N THR A 95 9.07 13.63 -15.02
CA THR A 95 8.69 14.76 -14.14
C THR A 95 9.74 15.04 -13.05
N SER A 96 10.34 13.99 -12.49
CA SER A 96 11.29 14.14 -11.38
C SER A 96 12.45 13.13 -11.49
N PRO A 97 13.51 13.44 -12.23
CA PRO A 97 14.66 12.56 -12.41
C PRO A 97 15.41 12.30 -11.09
N THR A 98 15.35 13.21 -10.13
CA THR A 98 15.94 13.02 -8.80
C THR A 98 15.19 11.93 -8.01
N LEU A 99 13.86 11.97 -8.02
CA LEU A 99 13.01 10.96 -7.38
C LEU A 99 13.18 9.59 -8.06
N TYR A 100 13.31 9.58 -9.40
CA TYR A 100 13.59 8.38 -10.16
C TYR A 100 14.94 7.74 -9.79
N ARG A 101 15.99 8.53 -9.54
CA ARG A 101 17.30 8.01 -9.09
C ARG A 101 17.25 7.41 -7.68
N LEU A 102 16.48 8.00 -6.79
CA LEU A 102 16.27 7.49 -5.42
C LEU A 102 15.41 6.20 -5.40
N LEU A 103 14.38 6.16 -6.25
CA LEU A 103 13.44 5.04 -6.33
C LEU A 103 13.83 3.96 -7.36
N GLY A 104 14.78 4.22 -8.25
CA GLY A 104 15.04 3.40 -9.45
C GLY A 104 15.22 1.91 -9.21
N ILE A 105 15.88 1.51 -8.11
CA ILE A 105 16.06 0.10 -7.72
C ILE A 105 14.76 -0.48 -7.11
N TYR A 106 13.90 0.37 -6.54
CA TYR A 106 12.69 -0.03 -5.82
C TYR A 106 11.41 0.06 -6.66
N LEU A 107 11.49 0.58 -7.89
CA LEU A 107 10.35 0.66 -8.82
C LEU A 107 9.70 -0.72 -9.10
N PRO A 108 10.47 -1.80 -9.33
CA PRO A 108 9.88 -3.13 -9.48
C PRO A 108 9.08 -3.59 -8.25
N LEU A 109 9.44 -3.13 -7.06
CA LEU A 109 8.70 -3.43 -5.83
C LEU A 109 7.31 -2.76 -5.78
N ILE A 110 7.09 -1.69 -6.53
CA ILE A 110 5.76 -1.07 -6.69
C ILE A 110 4.91 -1.94 -7.62
N THR A 111 5.48 -2.43 -8.72
CA THR A 111 4.78 -3.26 -9.71
C THR A 111 4.31 -4.58 -9.13
N THR A 112 5.16 -5.24 -8.33
CA THR A 112 4.86 -6.51 -7.68
C THR A 112 4.23 -6.36 -6.29
N ASN A 113 3.74 -5.17 -5.96
CA ASN A 113 3.18 -4.90 -4.64
C ASN A 113 1.84 -5.58 -4.45
N CYS A 114 1.81 -6.57 -3.56
CA CYS A 114 0.60 -7.30 -3.20
C CYS A 114 -0.49 -6.40 -2.56
N ALA A 115 -0.13 -5.24 -2.04
CA ALA A 115 -1.08 -4.26 -1.51
C ALA A 115 -2.01 -3.71 -2.59
N VAL A 116 -1.46 -3.41 -3.79
CA VAL A 116 -2.24 -2.85 -4.90
C VAL A 116 -3.29 -3.86 -5.37
N LEU A 117 -2.87 -5.11 -5.55
CA LEU A 117 -3.79 -6.20 -5.92
C LEU A 117 -4.82 -6.47 -4.80
N GLY A 118 -4.37 -6.45 -3.55
CA GLY A 118 -5.23 -6.69 -2.39
C GLY A 118 -6.34 -5.64 -2.27
N VAL A 119 -6.03 -4.36 -2.43
CA VAL A 119 -7.02 -3.27 -2.42
C VAL A 119 -8.02 -3.40 -3.57
N ALA A 120 -7.55 -3.75 -4.78
CA ALA A 120 -8.44 -3.98 -5.92
C ALA A 120 -9.43 -5.13 -5.66
N LEU A 121 -8.96 -6.25 -5.11
CA LEU A 121 -9.80 -7.39 -4.74
C LEU A 121 -10.78 -7.07 -3.61
N ILE A 122 -10.35 -6.31 -2.60
CA ILE A 122 -11.22 -5.90 -1.49
C ILE A 122 -12.35 -5.01 -2.01
N ASN A 123 -12.06 -4.04 -2.87
CA ASN A 123 -13.06 -3.16 -3.47
C ASN A 123 -14.16 -3.92 -4.21
N VAL A 124 -13.77 -4.92 -4.98
CA VAL A 124 -14.73 -5.72 -5.76
C VAL A 124 -15.54 -6.66 -4.86
N ASN A 125 -14.88 -7.31 -3.88
CA ASN A 125 -15.58 -8.21 -2.96
C ASN A 125 -16.57 -7.48 -2.04
N ALA A 126 -16.31 -6.21 -1.73
CA ALA A 126 -17.20 -5.37 -0.94
C ALA A 126 -18.30 -4.69 -1.78
N ASN A 127 -18.32 -4.91 -3.11
CA ASN A 127 -19.24 -4.26 -4.04
C ASN A 127 -19.31 -2.73 -3.85
N HIS A 128 -18.16 -2.10 -3.70
CA HIS A 128 -18.07 -0.65 -3.53
C HIS A 128 -18.49 0.07 -4.81
N ASP A 129 -19.22 1.19 -4.66
CA ASP A 129 -19.47 2.12 -5.73
C ASP A 129 -18.18 2.77 -6.23
N PHE A 130 -18.22 3.36 -7.42
CA PHE A 130 -17.06 4.03 -8.03
C PHE A 130 -16.37 5.02 -7.08
N ILE A 131 -17.15 5.92 -6.46
CA ILE A 131 -16.63 6.94 -5.53
C ILE A 131 -16.02 6.28 -4.29
N THR A 132 -16.70 5.28 -3.74
CA THR A 132 -16.24 4.54 -2.57
C THR A 132 -14.98 3.76 -2.85
N SER A 133 -14.84 3.16 -4.04
CA SER A 133 -13.66 2.42 -4.46
C SER A 133 -12.42 3.31 -4.57
N VAL A 134 -12.55 4.49 -5.18
CA VAL A 134 -11.45 5.45 -5.31
C VAL A 134 -11.07 6.00 -3.94
N LEU A 135 -12.05 6.34 -3.11
CA LEU A 135 -11.82 6.86 -1.76
C LEU A 135 -11.16 5.81 -0.86
N TYR A 136 -11.58 4.55 -0.98
CA TYR A 136 -10.95 3.43 -0.27
C TYR A 136 -9.50 3.22 -0.71
N GLY A 137 -9.24 3.25 -2.02
CA GLY A 137 -7.88 3.16 -2.57
C GLY A 137 -6.96 4.28 -2.07
N PHE A 138 -7.47 5.51 -2.04
CA PHE A 138 -6.74 6.66 -1.52
C PHE A 138 -6.50 6.56 -0.01
N SER A 139 -7.53 6.20 0.79
CA SER A 139 -7.40 6.05 2.24
C SER A 139 -6.45 4.92 2.63
N ALA A 140 -6.51 3.80 1.91
CA ALA A 140 -5.59 2.69 2.06
C ALA A 140 -4.14 3.10 1.78
N ALA A 141 -3.92 3.90 0.74
CA ALA A 141 -2.60 4.43 0.39
C ALA A 141 -2.04 5.38 1.44
N VAL A 142 -2.87 6.26 2.00
CA VAL A 142 -2.49 7.14 3.10
C VAL A 142 -2.14 6.32 4.35
N GLY A 143 -2.92 5.29 4.67
CA GLY A 143 -2.62 4.36 5.75
C GLY A 143 -1.29 3.62 5.57
N PHE A 144 -1.01 3.14 4.35
CA PHE A 144 0.27 2.54 3.99
C PHE A 144 1.43 3.52 4.20
N SER A 145 1.28 4.75 3.69
CA SER A 145 2.30 5.79 3.78
C SER A 145 2.63 6.17 5.21
N LEU A 146 1.61 6.30 6.06
CA LEU A 146 1.76 6.61 7.47
C LEU A 146 2.56 5.52 8.18
N VAL A 147 2.17 4.26 8.01
CA VAL A 147 2.84 3.12 8.65
C VAL A 147 4.27 2.96 8.13
N LEU A 148 4.51 3.16 6.83
CA LEU A 148 5.85 3.08 6.23
C LEU A 148 6.80 4.15 6.81
N ILE A 149 6.34 5.38 6.96
CA ILE A 149 7.15 6.48 7.52
C ILE A 149 7.43 6.25 9.00
N LEU A 150 6.43 5.84 9.78
CA LEU A 150 6.62 5.50 11.19
C LEU A 150 7.63 4.37 11.38
N PHE A 151 7.50 3.32 10.60
CA PHE A 151 8.41 2.18 10.65
C PHE A 151 9.84 2.55 10.24
N SER A 152 9.99 3.37 9.21
CA SER A 152 11.29 3.88 8.78
C SER A 152 11.97 4.71 9.87
N ALA A 153 11.23 5.59 10.56
CA ALA A 153 11.74 6.38 11.65
C ALA A 153 12.17 5.52 12.86
N ILE A 154 11.40 4.47 13.19
CA ILE A 154 11.77 3.52 14.25
C ILE A 154 13.02 2.74 13.85
N ARG A 155 13.11 2.28 12.62
CA ARG A 155 14.24 1.50 12.12
C ARG A 155 15.53 2.30 12.07
N GLU A 156 15.46 3.57 11.73
CA GLU A 156 16.62 4.47 11.73
C GLU A 156 17.16 4.69 13.16
N ARG A 157 16.29 4.81 14.16
CA ARG A 157 16.66 4.86 15.57
C ARG A 157 17.26 3.54 16.08
N LEU A 158 16.69 2.42 15.66
CA LEU A 158 17.19 1.09 16.03
C LEU A 158 18.56 0.78 15.43
N ALA A 159 18.87 1.35 14.27
CA ALA A 159 20.20 1.21 13.66
C ALA A 159 21.32 1.87 14.50
N LEU A 160 20.97 2.87 15.30
CA LEU A 160 21.89 3.56 16.23
C LEU A 160 21.99 2.87 17.61
N ALA A 161 21.09 1.93 17.90
CA ALA A 161 21.07 1.21 19.18
C ALA A 161 22.03 0.00 19.15
N ASP A 162 22.63 -0.31 20.31
CA ASP A 162 23.48 -1.49 20.50
C ASP A 162 22.64 -2.77 20.52
N THR A 163 22.30 -3.26 19.33
CA THR A 163 21.61 -4.54 19.19
C THR A 163 22.59 -5.70 19.12
N PRO A 164 22.33 -6.85 19.79
CA PRO A 164 23.15 -8.04 19.70
C PRO A 164 23.33 -8.51 18.24
N ALA A 165 24.53 -8.96 17.88
CA ALA A 165 24.90 -9.33 16.52
C ALA A 165 23.91 -10.27 15.79
N PRO A 166 23.30 -11.31 16.43
CA PRO A 166 22.37 -12.21 15.75
C PRO A 166 21.00 -11.56 15.40
N PHE A 167 20.67 -10.43 16.04
CA PHE A 167 19.40 -9.74 15.79
C PHE A 167 19.55 -8.53 14.84
N LYS A 168 20.76 -8.17 14.43
CA LYS A 168 20.98 -7.05 13.51
C LYS A 168 20.37 -7.31 12.14
N GLY A 169 19.66 -6.31 11.60
CA GLY A 169 19.12 -6.33 10.25
C GLY A 169 17.64 -6.68 10.13
N ALA A 170 17.30 -7.69 9.34
CA ALA A 170 15.92 -8.06 9.04
C ALA A 170 15.15 -8.59 10.27
N SER A 171 15.83 -9.26 11.20
CA SER A 171 15.20 -9.86 12.38
C SER A 171 14.59 -8.81 13.31
N VAL A 172 15.33 -7.74 13.65
CA VAL A 172 14.80 -6.62 14.45
C VAL A 172 13.67 -5.91 13.73
N ALA A 173 13.78 -5.74 12.40
CA ALA A 173 12.73 -5.12 11.60
C ALA A 173 11.42 -5.93 11.64
N MET A 174 11.49 -7.25 11.60
CA MET A 174 10.31 -8.12 11.72
C MET A 174 9.67 -8.05 13.11
N ILE A 175 10.48 -8.05 14.16
CA ILE A 175 10.00 -7.93 15.54
C ILE A 175 9.31 -6.57 15.76
N THR A 176 9.91 -5.48 15.28
CA THR A 176 9.31 -4.14 15.37
C THR A 176 8.02 -4.02 14.56
N ALA A 177 7.95 -4.63 13.37
CA ALA A 177 6.72 -4.69 12.60
C ALA A 177 5.61 -5.45 13.33
N GLY A 178 5.94 -6.57 13.96
CA GLY A 178 5.01 -7.34 14.79
C GLY A 178 4.51 -6.56 16.02
N MET A 179 5.39 -5.88 16.74
CA MET A 179 5.02 -5.01 17.87
C MET A 179 4.11 -3.85 17.42
N MET A 180 4.41 -3.25 16.29
CA MET A 180 3.60 -2.17 15.70
C MET A 180 2.22 -2.69 15.27
N SER A 181 2.13 -3.90 14.72
CA SER A 181 0.86 -4.55 14.41
C SER A 181 0.01 -4.80 15.66
N LEU A 182 0.61 -5.29 16.74
CA LEU A 182 -0.10 -5.47 18.02
C LEU A 182 -0.60 -4.14 18.62
N ALA A 183 0.20 -3.08 18.53
CA ALA A 183 -0.21 -1.75 18.98
C ALA A 183 -1.42 -1.23 18.21
N PHE A 184 -1.42 -1.41 16.88
CA PHE A 184 -2.55 -0.99 16.03
C PHE A 184 -3.78 -1.88 16.19
N LEU A 185 -3.62 -3.16 16.52
CA LEU A 185 -4.75 -4.04 16.86
C LEU A 185 -5.54 -3.54 18.09
N GLY A 186 -4.89 -2.81 19.01
CA GLY A 186 -5.57 -2.16 20.12
C GLY A 186 -6.63 -1.14 19.68
N PHE A 187 -6.48 -0.53 18.50
CA PHE A 187 -7.46 0.41 17.95
C PHE A 187 -8.68 -0.28 17.34
N THR A 188 -8.60 -1.57 16.99
CA THR A 188 -9.70 -2.31 16.35
C THR A 188 -10.92 -2.48 17.28
N GLY A 189 -10.73 -2.38 18.60
CA GLY A 189 -11.81 -2.44 19.59
C GLY A 189 -12.59 -1.14 19.76
N LEU A 190 -12.08 -0.01 19.25
CA LEU A 190 -12.69 1.31 19.45
C LEU A 190 -13.80 1.64 18.44
N ILE A 191 -13.78 1.05 17.26
CA ILE A 191 -14.76 1.29 16.21
C ILE A 191 -15.41 -0.05 15.85
N LYS A 192 -16.58 -0.31 16.46
CA LYS A 192 -17.50 -1.34 15.96
C LYS A 192 -18.21 -0.76 14.73
N LEU A 193 -17.76 -1.11 13.57
CA LEU A 193 -18.50 -0.97 12.30
C LEU A 193 -19.27 -2.24 12.04
#